data_9d55edf3b9d9cf249b9982de06769699
#
_entry.id   9d55edf3b9d9cf249b9982de06769699
#
_cell.length_a   1.000
_cell.length_b   1.000
_cell.length_c   1.000
_cell.angle_alpha   90.00
_cell.angle_beta   90.00
_cell.angle_gamma   90.00
#
_symmetry.space_group_name_H-M   'P 1'
#
loop_
_entity.id
_entity.type
_entity.pdbx_description
1 polymer ?
#
loop_
_entity_poly.entity_id
_entity_poly.type
_entity_poly.pdbx_seq_one_letter_code
_entity_poly.pdbx_strand_id
1 'polypeptide(L)'
;FKGTWYAFYHTKKDTLALGTKADYRTTYADILNLGENGNFTNKDGSVADTKMTAAGVTAVGTVNPYNTIEAESFAIANQVGTIANSEASSNALWNGANYSLYNTEVGSYIGVANVDFGDDGASTVSMKLSDTSMTEYKECVAALNKKVIGEHTVYFVFEKTNVLTDSWKFNK
;
A
#
# COMPACT_ATOMS: atom_id res chain seq x y z
N PHE A 1 7.34 -15.33 -8.56
CA PHE A 1 6.04 -15.56 -7.94
C PHE A 1 5.03 -15.95 -9.03
N LYS A 2 4.27 -17.03 -8.82
CA LYS A 2 3.30 -17.55 -9.81
C LYS A 2 3.88 -17.70 -11.24
N GLY A 3 5.11 -18.14 -11.36
CA GLY A 3 5.79 -18.33 -12.64
C GLY A 3 6.35 -17.07 -13.31
N THR A 4 6.25 -15.93 -12.64
CA THR A 4 6.78 -14.65 -13.10
C THR A 4 7.97 -14.22 -12.25
N TRP A 5 9.01 -13.70 -12.87
CA TRP A 5 10.19 -13.15 -12.21
C TRP A 5 9.98 -11.66 -11.95
N TYR A 6 10.38 -11.18 -10.78
CA TYR A 6 10.30 -9.78 -10.38
C TYR A 6 11.64 -9.29 -9.87
N ALA A 7 12.00 -8.06 -10.24
CA ALA A 7 13.06 -7.30 -9.60
C ALA A 7 12.47 -6.35 -8.59
N PHE A 8 12.95 -6.41 -7.35
CA PHE A 8 12.65 -5.42 -6.32
C PHE A 8 13.87 -4.53 -6.12
N TYR A 9 13.63 -3.24 -6.13
CA TYR A 9 14.68 -2.24 -5.97
C TYR A 9 14.14 -0.99 -5.28
N HIS A 10 15.02 -0.11 -4.88
CA HIS A 10 14.63 1.15 -4.26
C HIS A 10 15.33 2.33 -4.93
N THR A 11 14.67 3.47 -4.94
CA THR A 11 15.20 4.70 -5.51
C THR A 11 14.79 5.91 -4.68
N LYS A 12 15.55 7.00 -4.82
CA LYS A 12 15.23 8.31 -4.24
C LYS A 12 14.40 9.19 -5.19
N LYS A 13 14.00 8.71 -6.35
CA LYS A 13 13.40 9.51 -7.42
C LYS A 13 12.16 10.26 -6.94
N ASP A 14 11.23 9.56 -6.30
CA ASP A 14 9.99 10.18 -5.82
C ASP A 14 10.22 11.09 -4.65
N THR A 15 11.13 10.73 -3.76
CA THR A 15 11.56 11.55 -2.62
C THR A 15 12.11 12.89 -3.08
N LEU A 16 12.95 12.87 -4.13
CA LEU A 16 13.50 14.08 -4.74
C LEU A 16 12.44 14.90 -5.47
N ALA A 17 11.52 14.23 -6.18
CA ALA A 17 10.41 14.88 -6.89
C ALA A 17 9.43 15.57 -5.93
N LEU A 18 9.22 15.01 -4.73
CA LEU A 18 8.37 15.58 -3.68
C LEU A 18 9.07 16.66 -2.84
N GLY A 19 10.35 16.93 -3.10
CA GLY A 19 11.13 17.90 -2.34
C GLY A 19 11.40 17.50 -0.88
N THR A 20 11.22 16.23 -0.54
CA THR A 20 11.49 15.70 0.80
C THR A 20 12.98 15.39 0.99
N LYS A 21 13.41 15.16 2.23
CA LYS A 21 14.81 14.86 2.52
C LYS A 21 15.29 13.63 1.75
N ALA A 22 16.50 13.71 1.20
CA ALA A 22 17.12 12.72 0.30
C ALA A 22 17.36 11.33 0.90
N ASP A 23 17.04 11.11 2.17
CA ASP A 23 17.34 9.86 2.88
C ASP A 23 16.23 8.82 2.80
N TYR A 24 15.02 9.22 2.41
CA TYR A 24 13.92 8.29 2.18
C TYR A 24 14.03 7.63 0.81
N ARG A 25 13.61 6.39 0.73
CA ARG A 25 13.62 5.59 -0.49
C ARG A 25 12.29 4.91 -0.67
N THR A 26 11.81 4.93 -1.91
CA THR A 26 10.60 4.20 -2.31
C THR A 26 11.01 2.88 -2.93
N THR A 27 10.31 1.81 -2.57
CA THR A 27 10.50 0.48 -3.13
C THR A 27 9.65 0.35 -4.39
N TYR A 28 10.26 -0.21 -5.44
CA TYR A 28 9.63 -0.51 -6.72
C TYR A 28 9.77 -1.99 -7.03
N ALA A 29 8.94 -2.45 -7.94
CA ALA A 29 9.05 -3.77 -8.53
C ALA A 29 8.80 -3.69 -10.04
N ASP A 30 9.59 -4.41 -10.82
CA ASP A 30 9.38 -4.59 -12.25
C ASP A 30 9.38 -6.07 -12.61
N ILE A 31 8.65 -6.43 -13.66
CA ILE A 31 8.68 -7.78 -14.21
C ILE A 31 9.97 -7.98 -15.00
N LEU A 32 10.64 -9.09 -14.72
CA LEU A 32 11.79 -9.56 -15.47
C LEU A 32 11.38 -10.69 -16.40
N ASN A 33 11.83 -10.64 -17.64
CA ASN A 33 11.71 -11.75 -18.59
C ASN A 33 13.01 -12.54 -18.60
N LEU A 34 12.93 -13.84 -18.39
CA LEU A 34 14.06 -14.76 -18.45
C LEU A 34 14.15 -15.33 -19.86
N GLY A 35 15.22 -15.02 -20.57
CA GLY A 35 15.51 -15.62 -21.87
C GLY A 35 15.98 -17.08 -21.77
N GLU A 36 15.96 -17.79 -22.89
CA GLU A 36 16.32 -19.22 -22.96
C GLU A 36 17.75 -19.53 -22.49
N ASN A 37 18.64 -18.58 -22.58
CA ASN A 37 20.02 -18.69 -22.11
C ASN A 37 20.22 -18.32 -20.61
N GLY A 38 19.14 -18.07 -19.88
CA GLY A 38 19.17 -17.67 -18.49
C GLY A 38 19.48 -16.20 -18.23
N ASN A 39 19.62 -15.37 -19.24
CA ASN A 39 19.78 -13.93 -19.09
C ASN A 39 18.42 -13.24 -19.00
N PHE A 40 18.35 -12.15 -18.26
CA PHE A 40 17.17 -11.31 -18.26
C PHE A 40 17.07 -10.51 -19.57
N THR A 41 15.86 -10.43 -20.09
CA THR A 41 15.57 -9.73 -21.34
C THR A 41 14.44 -8.74 -21.16
N ASN A 42 14.36 -7.76 -22.05
CA ASN A 42 13.18 -6.92 -22.20
C ASN A 42 12.00 -7.73 -22.78
N LYS A 43 10.81 -7.14 -22.76
CA LYS A 43 9.61 -7.78 -23.30
C LYS A 43 9.71 -8.17 -24.77
N ASP A 44 10.55 -7.48 -25.53
CA ASP A 44 10.83 -7.74 -26.96
C ASP A 44 11.94 -8.78 -27.19
N GLY A 45 12.48 -9.37 -26.13
CA GLY A 45 13.55 -10.37 -26.18
C GLY A 45 14.97 -9.79 -26.27
N SER A 46 15.14 -8.49 -26.38
CA SER A 46 16.47 -7.86 -26.30
C SER A 46 17.07 -8.01 -24.91
N VAL A 47 18.40 -7.95 -24.79
CA VAL A 47 19.06 -7.98 -23.47
C VAL A 47 18.53 -6.81 -22.66
N ALA A 48 18.07 -7.08 -21.44
CA ALA A 48 17.55 -6.05 -20.54
C ALA A 48 18.63 -4.98 -20.35
N ASP A 49 18.41 -3.83 -20.93
CA ASP A 49 19.12 -2.67 -20.47
C ASP A 49 18.55 -2.37 -19.05
N THR A 50 19.40 -2.01 -18.15
CA THR A 50 19.09 -1.82 -16.74
C THR A 50 18.12 -0.66 -16.43
N LYS A 51 17.28 -0.27 -17.39
CA LYS A 51 16.28 0.78 -17.20
C LYS A 51 15.03 0.21 -16.55
N MET A 52 15.10 0.09 -15.25
CA MET A 52 13.93 -0.19 -14.44
C MET A 52 12.99 1.01 -14.44
N THR A 53 11.70 0.78 -14.57
CA THR A 53 10.70 1.83 -14.65
C THR A 53 10.15 2.17 -13.27
N ALA A 54 9.76 3.41 -13.04
CA ALA A 54 9.06 3.82 -11.84
C ALA A 54 7.54 3.53 -11.90
N ALA A 55 7.09 2.90 -12.98
CA ALA A 55 5.67 2.56 -13.15
C ALA A 55 5.25 1.37 -12.28
N GLY A 56 6.23 0.55 -11.84
CA GLY A 56 5.95 -0.67 -11.11
C GLY A 56 5.27 -1.74 -11.98
N VAL A 57 4.91 -2.83 -11.34
CA VAL A 57 4.16 -3.91 -11.99
C VAL A 57 2.68 -3.77 -11.69
N THR A 58 1.85 -4.26 -12.63
CA THR A 58 0.44 -4.50 -12.34
C THR A 58 0.34 -5.45 -11.15
N ALA A 59 -0.56 -5.17 -10.23
CA ALA A 59 -0.74 -5.98 -9.03
C ALA A 59 -0.94 -7.46 -9.37
N VAL A 60 -0.30 -8.34 -8.61
CA VAL A 60 -0.19 -9.77 -8.93
C VAL A 60 -1.36 -10.59 -8.43
N GLY A 61 -2.35 -9.95 -7.82
CA GLY A 61 -3.54 -10.58 -7.27
C GLY A 61 -4.55 -9.55 -6.81
N THR A 62 -5.69 -10.04 -6.38
CA THR A 62 -6.76 -9.20 -5.82
C THR A 62 -6.67 -9.15 -4.30
N VAL A 63 -7.09 -8.04 -3.73
CA VAL A 63 -7.24 -7.82 -2.29
C VAL A 63 -8.70 -8.11 -1.93
N ASN A 64 -8.93 -9.04 -1.00
CA ASN A 64 -10.27 -9.29 -0.47
C ASN A 64 -10.58 -8.23 0.61
N PRO A 65 -11.50 -7.28 0.34
CA PRO A 65 -11.77 -6.16 1.24
C PRO A 65 -12.53 -6.55 2.52
N TYR A 66 -13.06 -7.76 2.59
CA TYR A 66 -13.83 -8.25 3.74
C TYR A 66 -12.95 -8.83 4.85
N ASN A 67 -11.69 -9.04 4.57
CA ASN A 67 -10.68 -9.32 5.59
C ASN A 67 -10.21 -8.01 6.23
N THR A 68 -9.73 -8.08 7.47
CA THR A 68 -8.98 -6.96 8.07
C THR A 68 -7.67 -6.78 7.31
N ILE A 69 -7.43 -5.56 6.87
CA ILE A 69 -6.23 -5.18 6.11
C ILE A 69 -5.49 -4.13 6.92
N GLU A 70 -4.22 -4.36 7.16
CA GLU A 70 -3.33 -3.41 7.82
C GLU A 70 -3.20 -2.16 6.96
N ALA A 71 -3.28 -0.99 7.57
CA ALA A 71 -3.36 0.26 6.84
C ALA A 71 -2.09 0.60 6.07
N GLU A 72 -0.93 0.10 6.52
CA GLU A 72 0.34 0.23 5.80
C GLU A 72 0.48 -0.68 4.58
N SER A 73 -0.50 -1.56 4.32
CA SER A 73 -0.57 -2.39 3.11
C SER A 73 -1.13 -1.62 1.92
N PHE A 74 -0.46 -0.56 1.52
CA PHE A 74 -0.85 0.27 0.38
C PHE A 74 0.13 0.15 -0.79
N ALA A 75 -0.36 0.40 -2.01
CA ALA A 75 0.46 0.48 -3.23
C ALA A 75 0.82 1.91 -3.60
N ILE A 76 0.01 2.88 -3.19
CA ILE A 76 0.14 4.30 -3.53
C ILE A 76 0.03 5.09 -2.23
N ALA A 77 0.90 6.09 -2.05
CA ALA A 77 0.80 6.99 -0.91
C ALA A 77 1.26 8.41 -1.28
N ASN A 78 0.66 9.39 -0.65
CA ASN A 78 1.08 10.78 -0.74
C ASN A 78 1.05 11.41 0.65
N GLN A 79 2.21 11.90 1.12
CA GLN A 79 2.36 12.59 2.41
C GLN A 79 1.82 11.78 3.60
N VAL A 80 2.13 10.49 3.63
CA VAL A 80 1.78 9.58 4.73
C VAL A 80 3.05 8.87 5.19
N GLY A 81 3.25 8.78 6.49
CA GLY A 81 4.30 7.97 7.12
C GLY A 81 3.74 6.71 7.75
N THR A 82 4.62 5.82 8.17
CA THR A 82 4.28 4.65 9.00
C THR A 82 5.07 4.69 10.29
N ILE A 83 4.47 4.27 11.39
CA ILE A 83 5.10 4.20 12.70
C ILE A 83 4.76 2.89 13.37
N ALA A 84 5.75 2.28 14.04
CA ALA A 84 5.52 1.09 14.84
C ALA A 84 4.62 1.43 16.04
N ASN A 85 3.59 0.64 16.28
CA ASN A 85 2.74 0.78 17.45
C ASN A 85 3.54 0.54 18.74
N SER A 86 3.13 1.16 19.85
CA SER A 86 3.83 1.06 21.13
C SER A 86 3.91 -0.37 21.69
N GLU A 87 3.05 -1.26 21.24
CA GLU A 87 3.09 -2.69 21.54
C GLU A 87 4.20 -3.43 20.77
N ALA A 88 4.74 -2.81 19.74
CA ALA A 88 5.89 -3.33 19.02
C ALA A 88 7.12 -3.19 19.91
N SER A 89 7.73 -4.31 20.26
CA SER A 89 8.99 -4.33 20.98
C SER A 89 10.09 -3.60 20.20
N SER A 90 11.21 -3.28 20.84
CA SER A 90 12.38 -2.66 20.20
C SER A 90 12.95 -3.47 19.02
N ASN A 91 12.49 -4.70 18.82
CA ASN A 91 12.80 -5.59 17.68
C ASN A 91 11.67 -5.65 16.65
N ALA A 92 10.76 -4.74 16.70
CA ALA A 92 9.56 -4.66 15.87
C ALA A 92 9.83 -4.76 14.37
N LEU A 93 10.88 -4.13 13.89
CA LEU A 93 11.28 -4.16 12.48
C LEU A 93 11.55 -5.57 11.93
N TRP A 94 11.86 -6.52 12.81
CA TRP A 94 12.23 -7.88 12.42
C TRP A 94 11.22 -8.95 12.83
N ASN A 95 10.29 -8.63 13.73
CA ASN A 95 9.40 -9.60 14.36
C ASN A 95 7.90 -9.44 13.99
N GLY A 96 7.60 -8.80 12.86
CA GLY A 96 6.21 -8.61 12.46
C GLY A 96 5.47 -7.61 13.35
N ALA A 97 6.14 -6.52 13.69
CA ALA A 97 5.53 -5.43 14.42
C ALA A 97 4.28 -4.93 13.71
N ASN A 98 3.28 -4.61 14.51
CA ASN A 98 2.11 -3.89 14.04
C ASN A 98 2.47 -2.42 13.81
N TYR A 99 2.15 -1.92 12.64
CA TYR A 99 2.39 -0.54 12.23
C TYR A 99 1.07 0.19 12.06
N SER A 100 1.13 1.50 12.13
CA SER A 100 0.02 2.37 11.78
C SER A 100 0.47 3.44 10.81
N LEU A 101 -0.45 3.92 10.00
CA LEU A 101 -0.24 5.16 9.27
C LEU A 101 -0.16 6.31 10.28
N TYR A 102 0.74 7.23 9.99
CA TYR A 102 0.92 8.41 10.82
C TYR A 102 1.39 9.60 9.96
N ASN A 103 1.51 10.77 10.58
CA ASN A 103 1.96 12.00 9.93
C ASN A 103 1.09 12.38 8.73
N THR A 104 -0.21 12.14 8.87
CA THR A 104 -1.19 12.52 7.85
C THR A 104 -1.43 14.03 7.89
N GLU A 105 -1.58 14.61 6.71
CA GLU A 105 -1.95 16.01 6.50
C GLU A 105 -3.30 16.07 5.77
N VAL A 106 -3.93 17.24 5.77
CA VAL A 106 -5.16 17.43 4.99
C VAL A 106 -4.85 17.23 3.50
N GLY A 107 -5.55 16.28 2.88
CA GLY A 107 -5.34 15.90 1.47
C GLY A 107 -4.29 14.81 1.25
N SER A 108 -3.58 14.35 2.30
CA SER A 108 -2.76 13.15 2.18
C SER A 108 -3.64 11.93 1.93
N TYR A 109 -3.10 10.89 1.28
CA TYR A 109 -3.86 9.70 0.96
C TYR A 109 -3.00 8.44 0.87
N ILE A 110 -3.65 7.31 1.01
CA ILE A 110 -3.15 6.00 0.58
C ILE A 110 -4.07 5.42 -0.49
N GLY A 111 -3.53 4.58 -1.37
CA GLY A 111 -4.28 3.84 -2.39
C GLY A 111 -3.95 2.37 -2.36
N VAL A 112 -4.98 1.54 -2.44
CA VAL A 112 -4.89 0.08 -2.51
C VAL A 112 -5.48 -0.39 -3.83
N ALA A 113 -4.63 -0.95 -4.68
CA ALA A 113 -5.03 -1.42 -6.00
C ALA A 113 -5.67 -2.82 -5.95
N ASN A 114 -6.48 -3.12 -6.94
CA ASN A 114 -7.09 -4.43 -7.19
C ASN A 114 -7.90 -4.98 -6.00
N VAL A 115 -8.67 -4.11 -5.37
CA VAL A 115 -9.61 -4.50 -4.32
C VAL A 115 -10.87 -5.08 -4.99
N ASP A 116 -11.11 -6.38 -4.78
CA ASP A 116 -12.25 -7.09 -5.40
C ASP A 116 -13.42 -7.24 -4.42
N PHE A 117 -14.46 -6.47 -4.68
CA PHE A 117 -15.70 -6.49 -3.88
C PHE A 117 -16.66 -7.63 -4.28
N GLY A 118 -16.36 -8.34 -5.36
CA GLY A 118 -17.24 -9.37 -5.92
C GLY A 118 -18.60 -8.81 -6.36
N ASP A 119 -19.51 -9.73 -6.66
CA ASP A 119 -20.87 -9.38 -7.12
C ASP A 119 -21.78 -8.93 -5.96
N ASP A 120 -21.56 -9.46 -4.77
CA ASP A 120 -22.35 -9.12 -3.57
C ASP A 120 -22.06 -7.69 -3.08
N GLY A 121 -20.87 -7.20 -3.30
CA GLY A 121 -20.46 -5.84 -3.03
C GLY A 121 -20.43 -5.45 -1.55
N ALA A 122 -19.94 -4.24 -1.29
CA ALA A 122 -19.85 -3.64 0.04
C ALA A 122 -20.83 -2.48 0.23
N SER A 123 -21.33 -2.33 1.46
CA SER A 123 -22.25 -1.26 1.87
C SER A 123 -21.67 -0.34 2.95
N THR A 124 -20.71 -0.82 3.73
CA THR A 124 -20.03 -0.04 4.77
C THR A 124 -18.52 -0.25 4.75
N VAL A 125 -17.78 0.67 5.35
CA VAL A 125 -16.36 0.54 5.66
C VAL A 125 -16.13 0.71 7.15
N SER A 126 -15.32 -0.16 7.73
CA SER A 126 -14.83 -0.06 9.10
C SER A 126 -13.35 0.30 9.10
N MET A 127 -12.95 1.25 9.90
CA MET A 127 -11.55 1.65 10.08
C MET A 127 -11.22 1.70 11.56
N LYS A 128 -10.04 1.24 11.93
CA LYS A 128 -9.51 1.33 13.27
C LYS A 128 -8.58 2.54 13.37
N LEU A 129 -9.05 3.59 13.99
CA LEU A 129 -8.45 4.92 14.02
C LEU A 129 -8.13 5.39 15.44
N SER A 130 -7.11 6.24 15.56
CA SER A 130 -6.88 7.05 16.75
C SER A 130 -6.42 8.45 16.34
N ASP A 131 -6.85 9.46 17.09
CA ASP A 131 -6.45 10.86 16.95
C ASP A 131 -5.55 11.35 18.10
N THR A 132 -5.29 10.52 19.08
CA THR A 132 -4.60 10.94 20.32
C THR A 132 -3.45 10.03 20.75
N SER A 133 -3.50 8.73 20.44
CA SER A 133 -2.58 7.76 21.04
C SER A 133 -2.44 6.51 20.19
N MET A 134 -1.23 5.97 20.12
CA MET A 134 -0.96 4.68 19.47
C MET A 134 -1.49 3.45 20.23
N THR A 135 -2.08 3.65 21.40
CA THR A 135 -2.59 2.57 22.26
C THR A 135 -4.10 2.52 22.36
N GLU A 136 -4.79 3.56 21.92
CA GLU A 136 -6.25 3.70 22.07
C GLU A 136 -6.94 3.86 20.72
N TYR A 137 -7.00 2.76 19.95
CA TYR A 137 -7.73 2.74 18.70
C TYR A 137 -9.21 2.46 18.90
N LYS A 138 -10.03 3.13 18.10
CA LYS A 138 -11.48 2.93 18.05
C LYS A 138 -11.88 2.47 16.65
N GLU A 139 -12.78 1.51 16.59
CA GLU A 139 -13.42 1.14 15.32
C GLU A 139 -14.47 2.19 14.96
N CYS A 140 -14.31 2.78 13.78
CA CYS A 140 -15.25 3.72 13.18
C CYS A 140 -15.89 3.06 11.98
N VAL A 141 -17.21 3.08 11.89
CA VAL A 141 -17.97 2.50 10.77
C VAL A 141 -18.70 3.60 10.03
N ALA A 142 -18.55 3.62 8.71
CA ALA A 142 -19.26 4.56 7.84
C ALA A 142 -20.02 3.81 6.75
N ALA A 143 -21.23 4.26 6.43
CA ALA A 143 -21.98 3.79 5.29
C ALA A 143 -21.40 4.37 4.00
N LEU A 144 -21.36 3.57 2.96
CA LEU A 144 -21.03 4.02 1.62
C LEU A 144 -22.25 4.71 0.98
N ASN A 145 -22.03 5.74 0.19
CA ASN A 145 -23.09 6.45 -0.50
C ASN A 145 -23.85 5.56 -1.51
N LYS A 146 -23.17 4.53 -1.97
CA LYS A 146 -23.72 3.48 -2.84
C LYS A 146 -22.99 2.18 -2.61
N LYS A 147 -23.64 1.07 -2.92
CA LYS A 147 -23.00 -0.24 -2.92
C LYS A 147 -21.87 -0.30 -3.95
N VAL A 148 -20.70 -0.81 -3.55
CA VAL A 148 -19.54 -0.96 -4.41
C VAL A 148 -19.36 -2.43 -4.74
N ILE A 149 -19.30 -2.77 -6.03
CA ILE A 149 -19.16 -4.14 -6.57
C ILE A 149 -17.99 -4.21 -7.55
N GLY A 150 -17.46 -5.40 -7.76
CA GLY A 150 -16.36 -5.64 -8.70
C GLY A 150 -15.01 -5.17 -8.20
N GLU A 151 -14.05 -5.01 -9.11
CA GLU A 151 -12.66 -4.67 -8.80
C GLU A 151 -12.39 -3.17 -8.92
N HIS A 152 -11.77 -2.57 -7.90
CA HIS A 152 -11.48 -1.16 -7.83
C HIS A 152 -10.10 -0.87 -7.21
N THR A 153 -9.55 0.30 -7.53
CA THR A 153 -8.54 0.93 -6.68
C THR A 153 -9.26 1.78 -5.64
N VAL A 154 -8.98 1.51 -4.37
CA VAL A 154 -9.58 2.24 -3.24
C VAL A 154 -8.60 3.27 -2.74
N TYR A 155 -9.06 4.50 -2.55
CA TYR A 155 -8.29 5.58 -1.95
C TYR A 155 -8.91 6.00 -0.61
N PHE A 156 -8.05 6.13 0.41
CA PHE A 156 -8.40 6.74 1.69
C PHE A 156 -7.72 8.10 1.75
N VAL A 157 -8.52 9.16 1.72
CA VAL A 157 -8.04 10.55 1.77
C VAL A 157 -8.26 11.10 3.18
N PHE A 158 -7.22 11.69 3.76
CA PHE A 158 -7.28 12.25 5.11
C PHE A 158 -7.71 13.71 5.07
N GLU A 159 -8.75 14.03 5.83
CA GLU A 159 -9.28 15.39 5.98
C GLU A 159 -8.80 16.08 7.29
N LYS A 160 -7.99 15.36 8.06
CA LYS A 160 -7.38 15.85 9.31
C LYS A 160 -5.91 15.47 9.38
N THR A 161 -5.15 16.28 10.11
CA THR A 161 -3.75 16.01 10.43
C THR A 161 -3.64 14.98 11.56
N ASN A 162 -2.52 14.24 11.56
CA ASN A 162 -2.14 13.33 12.65
C ASN A 162 -3.17 12.24 12.99
N VAL A 163 -3.92 11.77 12.01
CA VAL A 163 -4.80 10.61 12.19
C VAL A 163 -3.96 9.33 12.10
N LEU A 164 -3.96 8.56 13.18
CA LEU A 164 -3.36 7.22 13.20
C LEU A 164 -4.37 6.21 12.67
N THR A 165 -3.95 5.39 11.71
CA THR A 165 -4.81 4.35 11.13
C THR A 165 -4.09 3.02 11.21
N ASP A 166 -4.69 2.07 11.93
CA ASP A 166 -4.15 0.72 12.16
C ASP A 166 -4.61 -0.24 11.06
N SER A 167 -5.91 -0.31 10.83
CA SER A 167 -6.48 -1.27 9.89
C SER A 167 -7.82 -0.81 9.33
N TRP A 168 -8.25 -1.48 8.28
CA TRP A 168 -9.54 -1.25 7.67
C TRP A 168 -10.13 -2.54 7.08
N LYS A 169 -11.45 -2.55 6.89
CA LYS A 169 -12.18 -3.58 6.14
C LYS A 169 -13.49 -3.01 5.61
N PHE A 170 -14.03 -3.63 4.60
CA PHE A 170 -15.39 -3.37 4.13
C PHE A 170 -16.35 -4.44 4.64
N ASN A 171 -17.63 -4.13 4.65
CA ASN A 171 -18.68 -5.07 5.03
C ASN A 171 -19.78 -5.07 3.96
N LYS A 172 -20.41 -6.25 3.78
CA LYS A 172 -21.50 -6.46 2.83
C LYS A 172 -22.79 -5.73 3.24
#